data_e57a6c87968778609c0acd6f0d740a12
#
_entry.id   e57a6c87968778609c0acd6f0d740a12
#
_cell.length_a   1.000
_cell.length_b   1.000
_cell.length_c   1.000
_cell.angle_alpha   90.00
_cell.angle_beta   90.00
_cell.angle_gamma   90.00
#
_symmetry.space_group_name_H-M   'P 1'
#
loop_
_entity.id
_entity.type
_entity.pdbx_description
1 polymer ?
#
loop_
_entity_poly.entity_id
_entity_poly.type
_entity_poly.pdbx_seq_one_letter_code
_entity_poly.pdbx_strand_id
1 'polypeptide(L)'
;MYNNINKEIGQRIRKTRKANKLTLLEVAHKMGLSEGNVQRYEIGKIENFALSTLTKFAKVLNTTPEELLGWVDKEDVTNSFEYSYVDEPVSAGLPENIEAIKNLPKIPIADVFMGKYARKQDILIMRVNGESMNKVISNGALIAVKTNIELSNITNGDIVVFTYNGEYAVKKYYDMDKFIMLRPSSNDLRFTDLIIEKEDTNELRIIGKVVMYNIVLE
;
A
#
# COMPACT_ATOMS: atom_id res chain seq x y z
N MET A 1 -31.92 -0.57 -13.18
CA MET A 1 -30.58 -0.43 -12.60
C MET A 1 -30.15 -1.65 -11.75
N TYR A 2 -31.02 -2.24 -10.94
CA TYR A 2 -30.70 -3.44 -10.12
C TYR A 2 -30.34 -4.71 -10.91
N ASN A 3 -30.81 -4.86 -12.14
CA ASN A 3 -30.61 -6.06 -12.95
C ASN A 3 -29.16 -6.24 -13.46
N ASN A 4 -28.35 -5.19 -13.47
CA ASN A 4 -26.96 -5.25 -13.94
C ASN A 4 -26.03 -5.80 -12.85
N ILE A 5 -26.21 -5.40 -11.59
CA ILE A 5 -25.39 -5.84 -10.45
C ILE A 5 -25.52 -7.36 -10.24
N ASN A 6 -26.76 -7.89 -10.26
CA ASN A 6 -26.98 -9.33 -10.10
C ASN A 6 -26.33 -10.15 -11.21
N LYS A 7 -26.31 -9.62 -12.43
CA LYS A 7 -25.65 -10.25 -13.58
C LYS A 7 -24.13 -10.27 -13.40
N GLU A 8 -23.54 -9.18 -12.92
CA GLU A 8 -22.11 -9.08 -12.65
C GLU A 8 -21.67 -10.05 -11.54
N ILE A 9 -22.40 -10.10 -10.42
CA ILE A 9 -22.16 -11.06 -9.33
C ILE A 9 -22.25 -12.49 -9.86
N GLY A 10 -23.30 -12.81 -10.63
CA GLY A 10 -23.49 -14.13 -11.23
C GLY A 10 -22.32 -14.51 -12.17
N GLN A 11 -21.84 -13.58 -12.97
CA GLN A 11 -20.67 -13.80 -13.84
C GLN A 11 -19.40 -14.10 -13.04
N ARG A 12 -19.18 -13.41 -11.89
CA ARG A 12 -18.03 -13.67 -10.99
C ARG A 12 -18.15 -15.06 -10.35
N ILE A 13 -19.33 -15.44 -9.87
CA ILE A 13 -19.60 -16.80 -9.37
C ILE A 13 -19.23 -17.84 -10.44
N ARG A 14 -19.70 -17.67 -11.68
CA ARG A 14 -19.39 -18.58 -12.79
C ARG A 14 -17.90 -18.63 -13.13
N LYS A 15 -17.22 -17.47 -13.18
CA LYS A 15 -15.78 -17.37 -13.43
C LYS A 15 -15.00 -18.13 -12.35
N THR A 16 -15.31 -17.90 -11.06
CA THR A 16 -14.64 -18.55 -9.92
C THR A 16 -14.89 -20.05 -9.88
N ARG A 17 -16.16 -20.50 -10.14
CA ARG A 17 -16.46 -21.93 -10.26
C ARG A 17 -15.61 -22.62 -11.32
N LYS A 18 -15.54 -22.03 -12.53
CA LYS A 18 -14.75 -22.57 -13.64
C LYS A 18 -13.25 -22.58 -13.33
N ALA A 19 -12.72 -21.55 -12.70
CA ALA A 19 -11.32 -21.48 -12.27
C ALA A 19 -10.98 -22.60 -11.28
N ASN A 20 -11.91 -22.94 -10.39
CA ASN A 20 -11.79 -24.05 -9.45
C ASN A 20 -12.15 -25.43 -10.07
N LYS A 21 -12.39 -25.48 -11.40
CA LYS A 21 -12.73 -26.70 -12.15
C LYS A 21 -13.99 -27.44 -11.60
N LEU A 22 -14.91 -26.72 -10.96
CA LEU A 22 -16.14 -27.28 -10.41
C LEU A 22 -17.25 -27.27 -11.46
N THR A 23 -18.05 -28.35 -11.48
CA THR A 23 -19.29 -28.44 -12.25
C THR A 23 -20.44 -27.72 -11.54
N LEU A 24 -21.54 -27.43 -12.27
CA LEU A 24 -22.74 -26.90 -11.65
C LEU A 24 -23.32 -27.87 -10.61
N LEU A 25 -23.29 -29.17 -10.91
CA LEU A 25 -23.78 -30.22 -10.03
C LEU A 25 -23.01 -30.31 -8.70
N GLU A 26 -21.66 -30.21 -8.74
CA GLU A 26 -20.85 -30.22 -7.54
C GLU A 26 -21.12 -29.01 -6.64
N VAL A 27 -21.25 -27.83 -7.24
CA VAL A 27 -21.62 -26.63 -6.48
C VAL A 27 -23.03 -26.76 -5.90
N ALA A 28 -24.00 -27.25 -6.69
CA ALA A 28 -25.37 -27.46 -6.23
C ALA A 28 -25.41 -28.41 -5.04
N HIS A 29 -24.68 -29.53 -5.11
CA HIS A 29 -24.61 -30.51 -4.01
C HIS A 29 -24.02 -29.87 -2.73
N LYS A 30 -22.90 -29.15 -2.84
CA LYS A 30 -22.24 -28.46 -1.71
C LYS A 30 -23.10 -27.35 -1.11
N MET A 31 -23.94 -26.71 -1.91
CA MET A 31 -24.83 -25.63 -1.50
C MET A 31 -26.17 -26.10 -0.95
N GLY A 32 -26.54 -27.38 -1.17
CA GLY A 32 -27.88 -27.89 -0.89
C GLY A 32 -28.95 -27.31 -1.84
N LEU A 33 -28.57 -27.03 -3.11
CA LEU A 33 -29.43 -26.46 -4.15
C LEU A 33 -29.60 -27.45 -5.32
N SER A 34 -30.53 -27.15 -6.22
CA SER A 34 -30.58 -27.80 -7.53
C SER A 34 -29.57 -27.14 -8.49
N GLU A 35 -29.11 -27.90 -9.49
CA GLU A 35 -28.23 -27.40 -10.53
C GLU A 35 -28.84 -26.20 -11.28
N GLY A 36 -30.14 -26.25 -11.59
CA GLY A 36 -30.87 -25.16 -12.21
C GLY A 36 -30.90 -23.88 -11.35
N ASN A 37 -30.93 -24.02 -10.01
CA ASN A 37 -30.84 -22.86 -9.13
C ASN A 37 -29.45 -22.23 -9.16
N VAL A 38 -28.37 -23.02 -9.12
CA VAL A 38 -27.00 -22.50 -9.26
C VAL A 38 -26.87 -21.78 -10.61
N GLN A 39 -27.37 -22.34 -11.69
CA GLN A 39 -27.36 -21.70 -13.01
C GLN A 39 -28.11 -20.36 -13.00
N ARG A 40 -29.27 -20.26 -12.32
CA ARG A 40 -30.02 -18.99 -12.20
C ARG A 40 -29.19 -17.91 -11.47
N TYR A 41 -28.46 -18.30 -10.43
CA TYR A 41 -27.52 -17.40 -9.77
C TYR A 41 -26.43 -16.93 -10.72
N GLU A 42 -25.79 -17.83 -11.48
CA GLU A 42 -24.70 -17.49 -12.40
C GLU A 42 -25.12 -16.57 -13.55
N ILE A 43 -26.37 -16.64 -14.00
CA ILE A 43 -26.87 -15.75 -15.08
C ILE A 43 -27.59 -14.50 -14.54
N GLY A 44 -27.61 -14.32 -13.21
CA GLY A 44 -28.23 -13.17 -12.56
C GLY A 44 -29.75 -13.13 -12.63
N LYS A 45 -30.43 -14.28 -12.92
CA LYS A 45 -31.90 -14.42 -12.94
C LYS A 45 -32.46 -14.70 -11.55
N ILE A 46 -32.14 -13.82 -10.62
CA ILE A 46 -32.63 -13.80 -9.24
C ILE A 46 -32.99 -12.36 -8.86
N GLU A 47 -33.90 -12.19 -7.93
CA GLU A 47 -34.32 -10.86 -7.48
C GLU A 47 -33.24 -10.18 -6.63
N ASN A 48 -32.73 -10.91 -5.64
CA ASN A 48 -31.70 -10.39 -4.73
C ASN A 48 -30.69 -11.47 -4.34
N PHE A 49 -29.42 -11.06 -4.21
CA PHE A 49 -28.40 -11.85 -3.54
C PHE A 49 -28.42 -11.56 -2.04
N ALA A 50 -29.01 -12.47 -1.26
CA ALA A 50 -28.87 -12.39 0.19
C ALA A 50 -27.40 -12.59 0.59
N LEU A 51 -26.90 -11.82 1.57
CA LEU A 51 -25.53 -11.93 2.06
C LEU A 51 -25.20 -13.35 2.52
N SER A 52 -26.16 -14.04 3.18
CA SER A 52 -26.01 -15.43 3.58
C SER A 52 -25.77 -16.40 2.42
N THR A 53 -26.39 -16.14 1.27
CA THR A 53 -26.20 -16.92 0.04
C THR A 53 -24.83 -16.66 -0.58
N LEU A 54 -24.41 -15.39 -0.62
CA LEU A 54 -23.07 -15.01 -1.08
C LEU A 54 -21.97 -15.64 -0.22
N THR A 55 -22.12 -15.62 1.11
CA THR A 55 -21.19 -16.27 2.04
C THR A 55 -21.10 -17.78 1.80
N LYS A 56 -22.22 -18.46 1.49
CA LYS A 56 -22.21 -19.88 1.14
C LYS A 56 -21.49 -20.13 -0.19
N PHE A 57 -21.77 -19.33 -1.23
CA PHE A 57 -21.05 -19.42 -2.50
C PHE A 57 -19.54 -19.18 -2.29
N ALA A 58 -19.18 -18.15 -1.55
CA ALA A 58 -17.78 -17.83 -1.25
C ALA A 58 -17.05 -19.02 -0.60
N LYS A 59 -17.65 -19.64 0.41
CA LYS A 59 -17.10 -20.84 1.08
C LYS A 59 -16.93 -22.02 0.13
N VAL A 60 -17.94 -22.32 -0.70
CA VAL A 60 -17.91 -23.45 -1.64
C VAL A 60 -16.89 -23.22 -2.76
N LEU A 61 -16.75 -21.97 -3.19
CA LEU A 61 -15.86 -21.55 -4.28
C LEU A 61 -14.46 -21.17 -3.80
N ASN A 62 -14.13 -21.30 -2.52
CA ASN A 62 -12.87 -20.89 -1.93
C ASN A 62 -12.47 -19.45 -2.30
N THR A 63 -13.37 -18.53 -2.02
CA THR A 63 -13.26 -17.08 -2.29
C THR A 63 -13.92 -16.30 -1.16
N THR A 64 -14.01 -14.98 -1.26
CA THR A 64 -14.71 -14.13 -0.28
C THR A 64 -16.00 -13.52 -0.86
N PRO A 65 -16.97 -13.12 -0.02
CA PRO A 65 -18.15 -12.41 -0.49
C PRO A 65 -17.78 -11.10 -1.21
N GLU A 66 -16.74 -10.40 -0.77
CA GLU A 66 -16.25 -9.15 -1.32
C GLU A 66 -15.72 -9.32 -2.74
N GLU A 67 -15.01 -10.43 -3.01
CA GLU A 67 -14.58 -10.81 -4.37
C GLU A 67 -15.78 -11.09 -5.27
N LEU A 68 -16.79 -11.81 -4.77
CA LEU A 68 -18.00 -12.08 -5.55
C LEU A 68 -18.82 -10.82 -5.82
N LEU A 69 -18.84 -9.86 -4.88
CA LEU A 69 -19.45 -8.54 -5.04
C LEU A 69 -18.65 -7.63 -5.98
N GLY A 70 -17.38 -7.95 -6.24
CA GLY A 70 -16.47 -7.12 -7.02
C GLY A 70 -15.96 -5.89 -6.27
N TRP A 71 -15.97 -5.95 -4.95
CA TRP A 71 -15.38 -4.94 -4.10
C TRP A 71 -13.86 -5.09 -4.01
N VAL A 72 -13.37 -6.31 -4.24
CA VAL A 72 -11.95 -6.67 -4.28
C VAL A 72 -11.76 -7.65 -5.43
N ASP A 73 -10.88 -7.35 -6.36
CA ASP A 73 -10.50 -8.31 -7.41
C ASP A 73 -9.37 -9.21 -6.88
N LYS A 74 -9.50 -10.52 -7.13
CA LYS A 74 -8.51 -11.52 -6.72
C LYS A 74 -7.12 -11.24 -7.30
N GLU A 75 -7.08 -10.67 -8.50
CA GLU A 75 -5.85 -10.26 -9.17
C GLU A 75 -5.15 -9.11 -8.42
N ASP A 76 -5.91 -8.21 -7.79
CA ASP A 76 -5.35 -7.08 -7.03
C ASP A 76 -4.76 -7.52 -5.69
N VAL A 77 -5.34 -8.54 -5.04
CA VAL A 77 -4.83 -9.07 -3.75
C VAL A 77 -3.67 -10.03 -3.93
N THR A 78 -3.65 -10.80 -5.05
CA THR A 78 -2.57 -11.76 -5.34
C THR A 78 -1.38 -11.12 -6.04
N ASN A 79 -1.57 -9.98 -6.71
CA ASN A 79 -0.49 -9.25 -7.33
C ASN A 79 0.29 -8.50 -6.26
N SER A 80 1.52 -8.93 -6.02
CA SER A 80 2.49 -8.26 -5.17
C SER A 80 3.76 -7.96 -5.96
N PHE A 81 4.49 -6.96 -5.52
CA PHE A 81 5.81 -6.62 -6.04
C PHE A 81 6.79 -6.55 -4.86
N GLU A 82 8.02 -7.00 -5.09
CA GLU A 82 9.08 -6.99 -4.10
C GLU A 82 9.78 -5.63 -4.08
N TYR A 83 9.65 -4.92 -2.97
CA TYR A 83 10.30 -3.64 -2.72
C TYR A 83 11.51 -3.82 -1.82
N SER A 84 12.58 -3.08 -2.09
CA SER A 84 13.72 -2.97 -1.18
C SER A 84 13.25 -2.44 0.18
N TYR A 85 13.75 -3.02 1.27
CA TYR A 85 13.27 -2.77 2.61
C TYR A 85 14.41 -2.48 3.60
N VAL A 86 14.21 -1.49 4.46
CA VAL A 86 15.10 -1.14 5.56
C VAL A 86 14.33 -1.25 6.87
N ASP A 87 14.66 -2.25 7.69
CA ASP A 87 14.00 -2.54 8.97
C ASP A 87 14.70 -1.87 10.16
N GLU A 88 16.01 -1.78 10.13
CA GLU A 88 16.77 -1.21 11.25
C GLU A 88 16.68 0.31 11.28
N PRO A 89 16.72 0.93 12.49
CA PRO A 89 16.90 2.36 12.60
C PRO A 89 18.19 2.71 11.87
N VAL A 90 18.07 3.63 10.95
CA VAL A 90 19.09 4.01 9.97
C VAL A 90 20.34 4.66 10.61
N SER A 91 20.65 4.32 11.85
CA SER A 91 21.93 4.68 12.51
C SER A 91 23.13 3.93 11.96
N ALA A 92 22.93 2.84 11.21
CA ALA A 92 24.02 2.08 10.57
C ALA A 92 24.33 2.51 9.12
N GLY A 93 23.67 3.54 8.62
CA GLY A 93 23.87 4.07 7.26
C GLY A 93 23.06 3.33 6.18
N LEU A 94 22.16 4.05 5.50
CA LEU A 94 21.68 3.56 4.20
C LEU A 94 22.87 3.52 3.24
N PRO A 95 22.87 2.54 2.33
CA PRO A 95 23.90 2.50 1.30
C PRO A 95 23.95 3.83 0.53
N GLU A 96 25.13 4.40 0.41
CA GLU A 96 25.34 5.70 -0.23
C GLU A 96 25.05 5.72 -1.73
N ASN A 97 24.91 4.54 -2.35
CA ASN A 97 24.69 4.42 -3.78
C ASN A 97 23.50 3.50 -4.14
N ILE A 98 22.98 3.68 -5.34
CA ILE A 98 21.84 2.94 -5.89
C ILE A 98 22.12 1.42 -5.98
N GLU A 99 23.37 1.01 -6.16
CA GLU A 99 23.75 -0.41 -6.24
C GLU A 99 23.62 -1.10 -4.90
N ALA A 100 23.92 -0.42 -3.83
CA ALA A 100 23.77 -0.94 -2.48
C ALA A 100 22.28 -1.01 -2.04
N ILE A 101 21.41 -0.12 -2.54
CA ILE A 101 19.95 -0.22 -2.37
C ILE A 101 19.38 -1.47 -3.03
N LYS A 102 19.94 -1.91 -4.16
CA LYS A 102 19.51 -3.14 -4.85
C LYS A 102 19.81 -4.42 -4.06
N ASN A 103 20.78 -4.39 -3.16
CA ASN A 103 21.19 -5.52 -2.33
C ASN A 103 20.45 -5.58 -0.98
N LEU A 104 19.56 -4.63 -0.69
CA LEU A 104 18.74 -4.64 0.51
C LEU A 104 17.77 -5.85 0.51
N PRO A 105 17.39 -6.35 1.69
CA PRO A 105 16.28 -7.27 1.83
C PRO A 105 15.04 -6.75 1.08
N LYS A 106 14.20 -7.66 0.61
CA LYS A 106 12.98 -7.29 -0.09
C LYS A 106 11.76 -7.81 0.64
N ILE A 107 10.68 -7.05 0.60
CA ILE A 107 9.38 -7.46 1.12
C ILE A 107 8.33 -7.38 0.02
N PRO A 108 7.45 -8.39 -0.09
CA PRO A 108 6.32 -8.33 -1.01
C PRO A 108 5.22 -7.44 -0.43
N ILE A 109 4.75 -6.47 -1.23
CA ILE A 109 3.59 -5.65 -0.91
C ILE A 109 2.59 -5.78 -2.05
N ALA A 110 1.32 -6.03 -1.72
CA ALA A 110 0.27 -6.15 -2.72
C ALA A 110 0.04 -4.82 -3.45
N ASP A 111 -0.13 -4.90 -4.78
CA ASP A 111 -0.27 -3.73 -5.66
C ASP A 111 -1.42 -2.81 -5.25
N VAL A 112 -2.50 -3.39 -4.70
CA VAL A 112 -3.66 -2.64 -4.21
C VAL A 112 -3.31 -1.61 -3.12
N PHE A 113 -2.34 -1.92 -2.26
CA PHE A 113 -1.89 -1.00 -1.21
C PHE A 113 -0.99 0.11 -1.76
N MET A 114 -0.30 -0.14 -2.87
CA MET A 114 0.65 0.81 -3.46
C MET A 114 0.00 1.77 -4.45
N GLY A 115 -1.19 1.47 -4.96
CA GLY A 115 -1.94 2.29 -5.89
C GLY A 115 -1.08 2.73 -7.10
N LYS A 116 -1.00 4.03 -7.37
CA LYS A 116 -0.19 4.57 -8.49
C LYS A 116 1.33 4.33 -8.37
N TYR A 117 1.79 3.87 -7.21
CA TYR A 117 3.19 3.52 -6.96
C TYR A 117 3.46 2.02 -7.06
N ALA A 118 2.44 1.21 -7.40
CA ALA A 118 2.59 -0.22 -7.60
C ALA A 118 3.67 -0.52 -8.67
N ARG A 119 4.52 -1.51 -8.36
CA ARG A 119 5.60 -2.03 -9.23
C ARG A 119 6.66 -1.02 -9.65
N LYS A 120 6.75 0.13 -8.98
CA LYS A 120 7.81 1.09 -9.25
C LYS A 120 9.09 0.70 -8.52
N GLN A 121 10.19 0.63 -9.27
CA GLN A 121 11.50 0.21 -8.76
C GLN A 121 12.21 1.31 -7.94
N ASP A 122 11.76 2.55 -8.06
CA ASP A 122 12.27 3.72 -7.34
C ASP A 122 11.57 3.93 -5.98
N ILE A 123 10.88 2.92 -5.48
CA ILE A 123 10.26 2.92 -4.15
C ILE A 123 11.10 2.09 -3.19
N LEU A 124 11.45 2.70 -2.07
CA LEU A 124 12.09 2.07 -0.92
C LEU A 124 11.10 2.03 0.24
N ILE A 125 10.94 0.89 0.88
CA ILE A 125 10.13 0.75 2.09
C ILE A 125 11.06 0.88 3.30
N MET A 126 10.64 1.67 4.27
CA MET A 126 11.42 1.92 5.49
C MET A 126 10.52 1.88 6.71
N ARG A 127 11.07 1.45 7.85
CA ARG A 127 10.42 1.61 9.16
C ARG A 127 10.86 2.91 9.80
N VAL A 128 9.91 3.71 10.26
CA VAL A 128 10.19 4.93 11.01
C VAL A 128 10.59 4.55 12.44
N ASN A 129 11.70 5.12 12.91
CA ASN A 129 12.12 5.03 14.29
C ASN A 129 12.26 6.44 14.87
N GLY A 130 11.38 6.79 15.80
CA GLY A 130 11.37 8.08 16.48
C GLY A 130 10.04 8.81 16.43
N GLU A 131 9.92 9.83 17.27
CA GLU A 131 8.70 10.56 17.57
C GLU A 131 8.61 11.94 16.90
N SER A 132 9.59 12.29 16.07
CA SER A 132 9.67 13.63 15.47
C SER A 132 8.55 13.94 14.47
N MET A 133 7.81 12.93 14.02
CA MET A 133 6.70 13.04 13.06
C MET A 133 5.38 12.47 13.60
N ASN A 134 5.26 12.21 14.90
CA ASN A 134 4.16 11.43 15.50
C ASN A 134 2.75 12.05 15.36
N LYS A 135 2.64 13.32 14.97
CA LYS A 135 1.34 13.90 14.57
C LYS A 135 0.83 13.40 13.22
N VAL A 136 1.71 12.81 12.41
CA VAL A 136 1.39 12.37 11.03
C VAL A 136 1.80 10.93 10.82
N ILE A 137 3.01 10.56 11.23
CA ILE A 137 3.59 9.23 11.06
C ILE A 137 4.03 8.72 12.43
N SER A 138 3.38 7.67 12.91
CA SER A 138 3.69 7.07 14.22
C SER A 138 5.06 6.37 14.20
N ASN A 139 5.68 6.28 15.37
CA ASN A 139 6.85 5.43 15.56
C ASN A 139 6.51 3.97 15.18
N GLY A 140 7.42 3.29 14.50
CA GLY A 140 7.22 1.93 14.00
C GLY A 140 6.42 1.83 12.69
N ALA A 141 5.85 2.93 12.18
CA ALA A 141 5.13 2.92 10.92
C ALA A 141 6.04 2.57 9.73
N LEU A 142 5.48 1.89 8.73
CA LEU A 142 6.15 1.69 7.44
C LEU A 142 5.84 2.88 6.53
N ILE A 143 6.86 3.38 5.87
CA ILE A 143 6.76 4.43 4.86
C ILE A 143 7.26 3.93 3.51
N ALA A 144 6.61 4.36 2.42
CA ALA A 144 7.11 4.19 1.07
C ALA A 144 7.76 5.51 0.62
N VAL A 145 9.03 5.41 0.27
CA VAL A 145 9.90 6.54 -0.10
C VAL A 145 10.23 6.43 -1.57
N LYS A 146 9.87 7.45 -2.34
CA LYS A 146 10.29 7.58 -3.73
C LYS A 146 11.70 8.16 -3.75
N THR A 147 12.68 7.35 -4.18
CA THR A 147 14.13 7.68 -4.05
C THR A 147 14.68 8.46 -5.24
N ASN A 148 14.25 8.18 -6.44
CA ASN A 148 14.76 8.88 -7.64
C ASN A 148 13.93 10.16 -7.87
N ILE A 149 14.22 11.22 -7.09
CA ILE A 149 13.49 12.49 -7.17
C ILE A 149 14.48 13.66 -7.29
N GLU A 150 14.23 14.54 -8.24
CA GLU A 150 14.93 15.82 -8.32
C GLU A 150 14.43 16.78 -7.24
N LEU A 151 15.30 17.58 -6.67
CA LEU A 151 14.94 18.57 -5.63
C LEU A 151 13.85 19.53 -6.10
N SER A 152 13.84 19.89 -7.39
CA SER A 152 12.81 20.71 -8.04
C SER A 152 11.39 20.12 -7.96
N ASN A 153 11.27 18.81 -7.76
CA ASN A 153 10.00 18.08 -7.63
C ASN A 153 9.54 17.90 -6.18
N ILE A 154 10.29 18.45 -5.23
CA ILE A 154 9.92 18.50 -3.82
C ILE A 154 9.29 19.86 -3.54
N THR A 155 8.10 19.88 -2.98
CA THR A 155 7.36 21.10 -2.66
C THR A 155 7.30 21.32 -1.16
N ASN A 156 7.10 22.57 -0.75
CA ASN A 156 6.98 22.94 0.66
C ASN A 156 5.84 22.16 1.34
N GLY A 157 6.17 21.53 2.47
CA GLY A 157 5.27 20.66 3.22
C GLY A 157 5.37 19.17 2.88
N ASP A 158 6.09 18.81 1.81
CA ASP A 158 6.39 17.40 1.52
C ASP A 158 7.18 16.76 2.66
N ILE A 159 6.90 15.49 2.93
CA ILE A 159 7.65 14.72 3.91
C ILE A 159 8.81 14.04 3.19
N VAL A 160 10.02 14.27 3.66
CA VAL A 160 11.25 13.73 3.07
C VAL A 160 12.01 12.88 4.06
N VAL A 161 12.71 11.86 3.53
CA VAL A 161 13.79 11.18 4.23
C VAL A 161 15.09 11.81 3.77
N PHE A 162 15.95 12.16 4.71
CA PHE A 162 17.22 12.81 4.42
C PHE A 162 18.31 12.35 5.37
N THR A 163 19.56 12.63 5.01
CA THR A 163 20.71 12.56 5.92
C THR A 163 21.24 13.96 6.17
N TYR A 164 21.68 14.18 7.39
CA TYR A 164 22.43 15.37 7.79
C TYR A 164 23.47 14.97 8.81
N ASN A 165 24.74 15.32 8.58
CA ASN A 165 25.88 14.89 9.38
C ASN A 165 25.93 13.35 9.59
N GLY A 166 25.53 12.58 8.57
CA GLY A 166 25.51 11.12 8.62
C GLY A 166 24.32 10.51 9.35
N GLU A 167 23.46 11.29 9.97
CA GLU A 167 22.25 10.83 10.63
C GLU A 167 21.04 10.91 9.70
N TYR A 168 20.17 9.89 9.77
CA TYR A 168 18.93 9.85 9.00
C TYR A 168 17.76 10.41 9.81
N ALA A 169 16.89 11.13 9.12
CA ALA A 169 15.66 11.62 9.72
C ALA A 169 14.54 11.74 8.69
N VAL A 170 13.32 11.87 9.23
CA VAL A 170 12.10 12.16 8.47
C VAL A 170 11.53 13.47 8.99
N LYS A 171 11.31 14.45 8.09
CA LYS A 171 10.77 15.76 8.41
C LYS A 171 9.94 16.30 7.26
N LYS A 172 9.18 17.37 7.51
CA LYS A 172 8.59 18.19 6.46
C LYS A 172 9.65 19.12 5.87
N TYR A 173 9.73 19.11 4.54
CA TYR A 173 10.66 19.94 3.78
C TYR A 173 10.05 21.30 3.46
N TYR A 174 10.83 22.36 3.62
CA TYR A 174 10.50 23.70 3.18
C TYR A 174 11.72 24.34 2.55
N ASP A 175 11.58 24.70 1.29
CA ASP A 175 12.57 25.51 0.55
C ASP A 175 12.23 26.98 0.73
N MET A 176 13.11 27.68 1.43
CA MET A 176 13.06 29.11 1.65
C MET A 176 14.10 29.80 0.79
N ASP A 177 14.01 31.12 0.63
CA ASP A 177 14.88 31.89 -0.27
C ASP A 177 16.38 31.60 -0.01
N LYS A 178 16.80 31.67 1.25
CA LYS A 178 18.21 31.51 1.66
C LYS A 178 18.57 30.21 2.36
N PHE A 179 17.57 29.44 2.81
CA PHE A 179 17.80 28.24 3.59
C PHE A 179 16.77 27.15 3.31
N ILE A 180 17.14 25.92 3.62
CA ILE A 180 16.24 24.78 3.69
C ILE A 180 15.84 24.58 5.15
N MET A 181 14.55 24.43 5.41
CA MET A 181 14.04 24.13 6.73
C MET A 181 13.41 22.73 6.74
N LEU A 182 13.87 21.90 7.66
CA LEU A 182 13.36 20.55 7.89
C LEU A 182 12.61 20.54 9.23
N ARG A 183 11.28 20.57 9.13
CA ARG A 183 10.37 20.78 10.26
C ARG A 183 9.81 19.48 10.79
N PRO A 184 9.91 19.19 12.10
CA PRO A 184 9.23 18.09 12.74
C PRO A 184 7.70 18.31 12.77
N SER A 185 6.93 17.23 12.90
CA SER A 185 5.50 17.26 13.15
C SER A 185 5.19 16.39 14.36
N SER A 186 5.57 16.85 15.54
CA SER A 186 5.53 16.10 16.80
C SER A 186 4.73 16.82 17.87
N ASN A 187 4.18 16.04 18.82
CA ASN A 187 3.62 16.56 20.07
C ASN A 187 4.71 16.91 21.09
N ASP A 188 5.93 16.40 20.91
CA ASP A 188 7.05 16.65 21.79
C ASP A 188 7.81 17.91 21.33
N LEU A 189 7.79 18.95 22.17
CA LEU A 189 8.38 20.25 21.90
C LEU A 189 9.93 20.24 21.88
N ARG A 190 10.57 19.14 22.25
CA ARG A 190 12.02 18.95 22.14
C ARG A 190 12.48 18.85 20.68
N PHE A 191 11.60 18.42 19.80
CA PHE A 191 11.91 18.44 18.37
C PHE A 191 11.72 19.82 17.79
N THR A 192 12.79 20.43 17.32
CA THR A 192 12.84 21.77 16.73
C THR A 192 13.12 21.72 15.22
N ASP A 193 12.90 22.84 14.54
CA ASP A 193 13.25 23.01 13.13
C ASP A 193 14.77 22.88 12.94
N LEU A 194 15.20 22.12 11.93
CA LEU A 194 16.57 22.11 11.43
C LEU A 194 16.65 23.09 10.25
N ILE A 195 17.45 24.14 10.41
CA ILE A 195 17.63 25.19 9.39
C ILE A 195 19.04 25.04 8.83
N ILE A 196 19.18 24.93 7.52
CA ILE A 196 20.44 24.73 6.80
C ILE A 196 20.53 25.81 5.72
N GLU A 197 21.54 26.65 5.77
CA GLU A 197 21.79 27.66 4.73
C GLU A 197 22.11 26.98 3.39
N LYS A 198 21.61 27.54 2.29
CA LYS A 198 21.81 26.94 0.96
C LYS A 198 23.27 26.90 0.52
N GLU A 199 24.10 27.74 1.12
CA GLU A 199 25.53 27.78 0.89
C GLU A 199 26.25 26.62 1.63
N ASP A 200 25.64 26.02 2.67
CA ASP A 200 26.21 24.98 3.53
C ASP A 200 25.45 23.66 3.47
N THR A 201 25.00 23.27 2.28
CA THR A 201 24.22 22.01 2.09
C THR A 201 25.08 20.77 1.87
N ASN A 202 26.41 20.85 2.03
CA ASN A 202 27.33 19.74 1.76
C ASN A 202 27.03 18.48 2.59
N GLU A 203 26.53 18.66 3.81
CA GLU A 203 26.17 17.58 4.73
C GLU A 203 24.71 17.12 4.59
N LEU A 204 23.89 17.85 3.82
CA LEU A 204 22.48 17.51 3.59
C LEU A 204 22.33 16.69 2.32
N ARG A 205 21.75 15.49 2.44
CA ARG A 205 21.35 14.67 1.30
C ARG A 205 19.92 14.23 1.43
N ILE A 206 19.07 14.61 0.49
CA ILE A 206 17.70 14.08 0.41
C ILE A 206 17.74 12.69 -0.22
N ILE A 207 17.26 11.70 0.51
CA ILE A 207 17.15 10.30 0.06
C ILE A 207 15.92 10.12 -0.82
N GLY A 208 14.80 10.74 -0.43
CA GLY A 208 13.58 10.70 -1.20
C GLY A 208 12.39 11.33 -0.50
N LYS A 209 11.27 11.34 -1.20
CA LYS A 209 9.99 11.85 -0.73
C LYS A 209 9.12 10.70 -0.24
N VAL A 210 8.54 10.84 0.94
CA VAL A 210 7.53 9.91 1.45
C VAL A 210 6.26 10.09 0.63
N VAL A 211 5.83 9.02 -0.02
CA VAL A 211 4.65 9.01 -0.90
C VAL A 211 3.48 8.24 -0.31
N MET A 212 3.77 7.41 0.70
CA MET A 212 2.75 6.64 1.42
C MET A 212 3.27 6.25 2.80
N TYR A 213 2.38 6.07 3.76
CA TYR A 213 2.67 5.49 5.07
C TYR A 213 1.44 4.74 5.59
N ASN A 214 1.66 3.71 6.43
CA ASN A 214 0.56 3.03 7.12
C ASN A 214 0.25 3.71 8.45
N ILE A 215 -1.01 3.64 8.87
CA ILE A 215 -1.46 4.07 10.18
C ILE A 215 -1.99 2.83 10.91
N VAL A 216 -1.48 2.60 12.12
CA VAL A 216 -2.04 1.63 13.05
C VAL A 216 -2.76 2.44 14.12
N LEU A 217 -4.06 2.21 14.28
CA LEU A 217 -4.87 2.83 15.35
C LEU A 217 -4.84 1.90 16.55
N GLU A 218 -4.45 2.40 17.69
CA GLU A 218 -4.51 1.72 18.99
C GLU A 218 -5.84 1.97 19.69
#